data_5e29aa80632d14a2d27af927126f0ab2
#
_entry.id   5e29aa80632d14a2d27af927126f0ab2
#
_cell.length_a   1.000
_cell.length_b   1.000
_cell.length_c   1.000
_cell.angle_alpha   90.00
_cell.angle_beta   90.00
_cell.angle_gamma   90.00
#
_symmetry.space_group_name_H-M   'P 1'
#
loop_
_entity.id
_entity.type
_entity.pdbx_description
1 polymer ?
#
loop_
_entity_poly.entity_id
_entity_poly.type
_entity_poly.pdbx_seq_one_letter_code
_entity_poly.pdbx_strand_id
1 'polypeptide(L)'
;TSGEFKVQNVETVGSHVSNAQLLSMAAAIEAVSTHPIATSIVSEAKAQGIVVEASDFVQELAGEGMVGTVDGQQVLVGNRRLMERYAVQGYPTEAAAYGTEVLVAEGNVYLGRIIIADEARPDSAAAIADLNGQDIKTVMLTGDAEASANYIAKETGVSAVRAQLLPQDKLSVVQDIRSEYGPTMFVGDGINDAPVLAGADVGGAMGSGADAAIEAADVVFMRPS
;
A
#
# COMPACT_ATOMS: atom_id res chain seq x y z
N THR A 1 2.92 -6.48 -5.98
CA THR A 1 1.64 -6.12 -5.32
C THR A 1 0.46 -6.35 -6.25
N SER A 2 -0.77 -6.41 -5.71
CA SER A 2 -1.99 -6.64 -6.50
C SER A 2 -2.48 -5.36 -7.20
N GLY A 3 -2.01 -4.19 -6.80
CA GLY A 3 -2.56 -2.90 -7.20
C GLY A 3 -3.90 -2.60 -6.53
N GLU A 4 -4.31 -3.41 -5.58
CA GLU A 4 -5.54 -3.24 -4.80
C GLU A 4 -5.19 -2.71 -3.41
N PHE A 5 -5.75 -1.56 -3.08
CA PHE A 5 -5.62 -0.99 -1.73
C PHE A 5 -6.52 -1.75 -0.74
N LYS A 6 -5.96 -2.12 0.41
CA LYS A 6 -6.70 -2.74 1.50
C LYS A 6 -6.39 -2.07 2.84
N VAL A 7 -7.38 -2.09 3.72
CA VAL A 7 -7.19 -1.70 5.12
C VAL A 7 -6.27 -2.71 5.79
N GLN A 8 -5.12 -2.24 6.27
CA GLN A 8 -4.11 -3.07 6.93
C GLN A 8 -4.20 -2.97 8.45
N ASN A 9 -4.60 -1.80 8.94
CA ASN A 9 -4.73 -1.58 10.37
C ASN A 9 -5.77 -0.50 10.67
N VAL A 10 -6.43 -0.62 11.82
CA VAL A 10 -7.33 0.37 12.38
C VAL A 10 -6.87 0.63 13.81
N GLU A 11 -6.48 1.86 14.10
CA GLU A 11 -5.93 2.29 15.38
C GLU A 11 -6.83 3.35 16.01
N THR A 12 -7.38 3.07 17.17
CA THR A 12 -8.20 4.02 17.94
C THR A 12 -7.40 4.63 19.08
N VAL A 13 -7.81 5.83 19.53
CA VAL A 13 -7.23 6.51 20.68
C VAL A 13 -8.21 6.47 21.85
N GLY A 14 -7.71 5.99 23.00
CA GLY A 14 -8.54 5.84 24.19
C GLY A 14 -9.49 4.64 24.14
N SER A 15 -10.43 4.59 25.10
CA SER A 15 -11.39 3.48 25.25
C SER A 15 -12.80 3.81 24.77
N HIS A 16 -13.00 4.98 24.18
CA HIS A 16 -14.34 5.49 23.86
C HIS A 16 -14.89 4.99 22.53
N VAL A 17 -14.01 4.62 21.58
CA VAL A 17 -14.38 4.14 20.24
C VAL A 17 -13.60 2.87 19.97
N SER A 18 -14.29 1.80 19.60
CA SER A 18 -13.64 0.56 19.12
C SER A 18 -13.19 0.68 17.67
N ASN A 19 -12.27 -0.20 17.24
CA ASN A 19 -11.84 -0.25 15.84
C ASN A 19 -13.02 -0.47 14.88
N ALA A 20 -14.00 -1.29 15.26
CA ALA A 20 -15.19 -1.52 14.46
C ALA A 20 -16.08 -0.26 14.35
N GLN A 21 -16.21 0.50 15.43
CA GLN A 21 -16.96 1.77 15.40
C GLN A 21 -16.24 2.83 14.56
N LEU A 22 -14.90 2.96 14.70
CA LEU A 22 -14.11 3.86 13.87
C LEU A 22 -14.25 3.55 12.38
N LEU A 23 -14.15 2.25 12.04
CA LEU A 23 -14.31 1.78 10.68
C LEU A 23 -15.73 2.01 10.14
N SER A 24 -16.76 1.81 10.98
CA SER A 24 -18.15 2.10 10.65
C SER A 24 -18.37 3.57 10.32
N MET A 25 -17.89 4.47 11.18
CA MET A 25 -18.00 5.93 10.97
C MET A 25 -17.30 6.37 9.68
N ALA A 26 -16.08 5.89 9.46
CA ALA A 26 -15.35 6.19 8.24
C ALA A 26 -16.07 5.65 6.99
N ALA A 27 -16.55 4.41 7.05
CA ALA A 27 -17.27 3.78 5.93
C ALA A 27 -18.60 4.50 5.60
N ALA A 28 -19.32 5.01 6.60
CA ALA A 28 -20.55 5.77 6.40
C ALA A 28 -20.30 7.07 5.60
N ILE A 29 -19.17 7.75 5.88
CA ILE A 29 -18.78 8.96 5.16
C ILE A 29 -18.24 8.64 3.77
N GLU A 30 -17.43 7.58 3.63
CA GLU A 30 -16.79 7.20 2.37
C GLU A 30 -17.71 6.43 1.42
N ALA A 31 -18.91 6.02 1.86
CA ALA A 31 -19.84 5.22 1.07
C ALA A 31 -20.29 5.87 -0.25
N VAL A 32 -20.21 7.18 -0.36
CA VAL A 32 -20.58 7.96 -1.55
C VAL A 32 -19.40 8.25 -2.48
N SER A 33 -18.18 7.93 -2.05
CA SER A 33 -16.95 8.16 -2.81
C SER A 33 -16.58 6.97 -3.69
N THR A 34 -16.06 7.25 -4.88
CA THR A 34 -15.50 6.23 -5.79
C THR A 34 -13.98 6.13 -5.72
N HIS A 35 -13.36 6.88 -4.81
CA HIS A 35 -11.91 6.84 -4.66
C HIS A 35 -11.45 5.45 -4.17
N PRO A 36 -10.33 4.88 -4.67
CA PRO A 36 -9.86 3.54 -4.27
C PRO A 36 -9.71 3.36 -2.76
N ILE A 37 -9.24 4.39 -2.05
CA ILE A 37 -9.13 4.39 -0.59
C ILE A 37 -10.50 4.28 0.09
N ALA A 38 -11.48 5.03 -0.38
CA ALA A 38 -12.85 4.96 0.14
C ALA A 38 -13.47 3.58 -0.09
N THR A 39 -13.31 3.04 -1.29
CA THR A 39 -13.77 1.69 -1.64
C THR A 39 -13.15 0.63 -0.72
N SER A 40 -11.88 0.76 -0.39
CA SER A 40 -11.14 -0.12 0.52
C SER A 40 -11.72 -0.09 1.95
N ILE A 41 -12.01 1.11 2.48
CA ILE A 41 -12.64 1.29 3.81
C ILE A 41 -14.03 0.64 3.86
N VAL A 42 -14.86 0.92 2.86
CA VAL A 42 -16.22 0.39 2.77
C VAL A 42 -16.23 -1.13 2.61
N SER A 43 -15.29 -1.67 1.80
CA SER A 43 -15.16 -3.11 1.59
C SER A 43 -14.74 -3.83 2.86
N GLU A 44 -13.79 -3.27 3.62
CA GLU A 44 -13.34 -3.84 4.89
C GLU A 44 -14.45 -3.82 5.94
N ALA A 45 -15.20 -2.71 6.06
CA ALA A 45 -16.35 -2.64 6.96
C ALA A 45 -17.38 -3.77 6.65
N LYS A 46 -17.69 -3.96 5.37
CA LYS A 46 -18.60 -5.04 4.92
C LYS A 46 -18.02 -6.43 5.20
N ALA A 47 -16.74 -6.64 4.99
CA ALA A 47 -16.07 -7.92 5.27
C ALA A 47 -16.12 -8.28 6.76
N GLN A 48 -16.06 -7.27 7.64
CA GLN A 48 -16.27 -7.46 9.09
C GLN A 48 -17.72 -7.56 9.51
N GLY A 49 -18.67 -7.59 8.57
CA GLY A 49 -20.11 -7.68 8.86
C GLY A 49 -20.75 -6.39 9.38
N ILE A 50 -20.06 -5.25 9.24
CA ILE A 50 -20.58 -3.94 9.63
C ILE A 50 -21.60 -3.49 8.56
N VAL A 51 -22.81 -3.15 9.02
CA VAL A 51 -23.81 -2.53 8.14
C VAL A 51 -23.40 -1.08 7.92
N VAL A 52 -23.08 -0.74 6.67
CA VAL A 52 -22.69 0.62 6.28
C VAL A 52 -23.93 1.39 5.84
N GLU A 53 -24.40 2.28 6.68
CA GLU A 53 -25.43 3.25 6.33
C GLU A 53 -24.74 4.54 5.90
N ALA A 54 -24.97 4.94 4.65
CA ALA A 54 -24.36 6.16 4.13
C ALA A 54 -24.90 7.38 4.90
N SER A 55 -24.01 8.32 5.19
CA SER A 55 -24.39 9.60 5.82
C SER A 55 -25.36 10.38 4.90
N ASP A 56 -26.36 11.02 5.50
CA ASP A 56 -27.33 11.86 4.77
C ASP A 56 -26.71 13.12 4.20
N PHE A 57 -25.62 13.58 4.78
CA PHE A 57 -24.88 14.76 4.34
C PHE A 57 -23.40 14.47 4.31
N VAL A 58 -22.80 14.58 3.13
CA VAL A 58 -21.35 14.44 2.93
C VAL A 58 -20.87 15.56 2.02
N GLN A 59 -19.77 16.19 2.40
CA GLN A 59 -19.04 17.17 1.60
C GLN A 59 -17.62 16.68 1.38
N GLU A 60 -17.23 16.60 0.12
CA GLU A 60 -15.84 16.36 -0.27
C GLU A 60 -15.04 17.66 -0.27
N LEU A 61 -13.86 17.63 0.34
CA LEU A 61 -12.87 18.69 0.31
C LEU A 61 -11.68 18.19 -0.50
N ALA A 62 -11.56 18.68 -1.72
CA ALA A 62 -10.60 18.20 -2.70
C ALA A 62 -9.16 18.18 -2.17
N GLY A 63 -8.52 17.01 -2.19
CA GLY A 63 -7.17 16.80 -1.70
C GLY A 63 -7.00 16.81 -0.18
N GLU A 64 -8.09 16.84 0.59
CA GLU A 64 -8.07 16.82 2.05
C GLU A 64 -8.86 15.64 2.64
N GLY A 65 -10.03 15.31 2.09
CA GLY A 65 -10.88 14.23 2.56
C GLY A 65 -12.35 14.59 2.53
N MET A 66 -13.13 13.96 3.39
CA MET A 66 -14.59 14.10 3.45
C MET A 66 -15.07 14.48 4.84
N VAL A 67 -16.17 15.23 4.88
CA VAL A 67 -16.85 15.65 6.09
C VAL A 67 -18.32 15.28 5.97
N GLY A 68 -18.88 14.69 7.00
CA GLY A 68 -20.30 14.34 6.98
C GLY A 68 -20.89 14.25 8.37
N THR A 69 -22.10 13.72 8.48
CA THR A 69 -22.82 13.58 9.75
C THR A 69 -23.16 12.11 9.98
N VAL A 70 -22.75 11.57 11.12
CA VAL A 70 -23.12 10.23 11.58
C VAL A 70 -23.73 10.36 12.97
N ASP A 71 -24.93 9.83 13.18
CA ASP A 71 -25.68 9.94 14.43
C ASP A 71 -25.82 11.37 14.97
N GLY A 72 -25.97 12.35 14.07
CA GLY A 72 -26.09 13.75 14.39
C GLY A 72 -24.77 14.45 14.76
N GLN A 73 -23.65 13.76 14.73
CA GLN A 73 -22.32 14.30 15.01
C GLN A 73 -21.53 14.51 13.71
N GLN A 74 -20.75 15.59 13.64
CA GLN A 74 -19.88 15.86 12.52
C GLN A 74 -18.68 14.89 12.57
N VAL A 75 -18.49 14.12 11.49
CA VAL A 75 -17.37 13.19 11.32
C VAL A 75 -16.47 13.66 10.17
N LEU A 76 -15.19 13.65 10.41
CA LEU A 76 -14.13 14.03 9.50
C LEU A 76 -13.34 12.78 9.14
N VAL A 77 -13.15 12.52 7.84
CA VAL A 77 -12.37 11.39 7.32
C VAL A 77 -11.41 11.92 6.26
N GLY A 78 -10.10 11.89 6.52
CA GLY A 78 -9.15 12.44 5.55
C GLY A 78 -7.72 12.55 6.07
N ASN A 79 -6.96 13.42 5.43
CA ASN A 79 -5.54 13.61 5.74
C ASN A 79 -5.33 14.70 6.82
N ARG A 80 -4.06 14.99 7.11
CA ARG A 80 -3.65 15.97 8.13
C ARG A 80 -4.14 17.38 7.84
N ARG A 81 -4.25 17.78 6.55
CA ARG A 81 -4.76 19.10 6.17
C ARG A 81 -6.22 19.28 6.58
N LEU A 82 -7.02 18.20 6.45
CA LEU A 82 -8.40 18.20 6.94
C LEU A 82 -8.42 18.40 8.47
N MET A 83 -7.59 17.69 9.21
CA MET A 83 -7.50 17.81 10.67
C MET A 83 -7.08 19.23 11.09
N GLU A 84 -6.11 19.81 10.42
CA GLU A 84 -5.66 21.20 10.64
C GLU A 84 -6.78 22.20 10.36
N ARG A 85 -7.49 22.06 9.24
CA ARG A 85 -8.61 22.93 8.85
C ARG A 85 -9.72 23.00 9.90
N TYR A 86 -10.02 21.87 10.52
CA TYR A 86 -11.07 21.76 11.55
C TYR A 86 -10.53 21.85 12.98
N ALA A 87 -9.27 22.25 13.14
CA ALA A 87 -8.60 22.40 14.44
C ALA A 87 -8.72 21.17 15.35
N VAL A 88 -8.67 19.97 14.73
CA VAL A 88 -8.71 18.71 15.46
C VAL A 88 -7.50 18.60 16.39
N GLN A 89 -7.73 18.13 17.61
CA GLN A 89 -6.69 17.99 18.62
C GLN A 89 -6.36 16.53 18.87
N GLY A 90 -5.10 16.24 19.21
CA GLY A 90 -4.65 14.94 19.69
C GLY A 90 -4.26 13.92 18.64
N TYR A 91 -4.27 14.25 17.35
CA TYR A 91 -3.75 13.33 16.34
C TYR A 91 -2.21 13.28 16.34
N PRO A 92 -1.60 12.15 15.94
CA PRO A 92 -0.14 11.99 15.96
C PRO A 92 0.58 13.01 15.08
N THR A 93 1.70 13.55 15.55
CA THR A 93 2.55 14.46 14.78
C THR A 93 3.28 13.72 13.65
N GLU A 94 3.58 12.46 13.86
CA GLU A 94 4.23 11.60 12.86
C GLU A 94 3.20 10.83 12.03
N ALA A 95 3.45 10.75 10.73
CA ALA A 95 2.64 9.93 9.84
C ALA A 95 2.82 8.45 10.15
N ALA A 96 1.88 7.62 9.67
CA ALA A 96 2.04 6.18 9.75
C ALA A 96 3.35 5.74 9.06
N ALA A 97 3.99 4.73 9.63
CA ALA A 97 5.28 4.25 9.14
C ALA A 97 5.19 3.69 7.70
N TYR A 98 4.03 3.19 7.29
CA TYR A 98 3.77 2.64 5.95
C TYR A 98 2.34 2.93 5.50
N GLY A 99 2.11 2.81 4.20
CA GLY A 99 0.78 2.96 3.59
C GLY A 99 0.26 4.40 3.58
N THR A 100 -1.01 4.53 3.25
CA THR A 100 -1.76 5.78 3.30
C THR A 100 -2.52 5.85 4.61
N GLU A 101 -2.30 6.92 5.36
CA GLU A 101 -2.98 7.21 6.60
C GLU A 101 -4.28 7.98 6.32
N VAL A 102 -5.39 7.48 6.82
CA VAL A 102 -6.69 8.17 6.85
C VAL A 102 -7.06 8.43 8.30
N LEU A 103 -7.09 9.71 8.69
CA LEU A 103 -7.42 10.16 10.04
C LEU A 103 -8.93 10.32 10.19
N VAL A 104 -9.45 9.92 11.33
CA VAL A 104 -10.88 10.02 11.65
C VAL A 104 -11.05 10.84 12.92
N ALA A 105 -11.96 11.82 12.86
CA ALA A 105 -12.28 12.67 14.00
C ALA A 105 -13.80 12.92 14.09
N GLU A 106 -14.29 13.19 15.30
CA GLU A 106 -15.63 13.68 15.58
C GLU A 106 -15.54 15.12 16.11
N GLY A 107 -16.11 16.05 15.36
CA GLY A 107 -15.92 17.47 15.61
C GLY A 107 -14.43 17.85 15.59
N ASN A 108 -13.89 18.31 16.71
CA ASN A 108 -12.49 18.64 16.86
C ASN A 108 -11.67 17.60 17.67
N VAL A 109 -12.25 16.41 17.92
CA VAL A 109 -11.60 15.34 18.70
C VAL A 109 -11.14 14.23 17.76
N TYR A 110 -9.84 13.93 17.79
CA TYR A 110 -9.27 12.82 17.07
C TYR A 110 -9.70 11.48 17.69
N LEU A 111 -10.22 10.59 16.87
CA LEU A 111 -10.68 9.26 17.30
C LEU A 111 -9.70 8.15 16.96
N GLY A 112 -8.99 8.28 15.83
CA GLY A 112 -8.09 7.23 15.38
C GLY A 112 -7.72 7.37 13.92
N ARG A 113 -7.00 6.36 13.39
CA ARG A 113 -6.60 6.30 11.99
C ARG A 113 -6.80 4.92 11.40
N ILE A 114 -6.96 4.91 10.08
CA ILE A 114 -7.01 3.72 9.25
C ILE A 114 -5.79 3.75 8.35
N ILE A 115 -5.01 2.66 8.34
CA ILE A 115 -3.85 2.50 7.48
C ILE A 115 -4.24 1.63 6.30
N ILE A 116 -4.02 2.16 5.11
CA ILE A 116 -4.35 1.50 3.84
C ILE A 116 -3.07 1.34 3.03
N ALA A 117 -2.80 0.14 2.57
CA ALA A 117 -1.65 -0.13 1.72
C ALA A 117 -2.01 -1.12 0.62
N ASP A 118 -1.17 -1.15 -0.41
CA ASP A 118 -1.22 -2.18 -1.43
C ASP A 118 -0.87 -3.54 -0.79
N GLU A 119 -1.54 -4.58 -1.22
CA GLU A 119 -1.36 -5.94 -0.69
C GLU A 119 -0.39 -6.72 -1.57
N ALA A 120 0.46 -7.52 -0.93
CA ALA A 120 1.21 -8.54 -1.65
C ALA A 120 0.23 -9.53 -2.30
N ARG A 121 0.56 -10.03 -3.48
CA ARG A 121 -0.28 -11.07 -4.13
C ARG A 121 -0.33 -12.31 -3.24
N PRO A 122 -1.47 -13.00 -3.15
CA PRO A 122 -1.64 -14.14 -2.23
C PRO A 122 -0.63 -15.27 -2.46
N ASP A 123 -0.14 -15.44 -3.70
CA ASP A 123 0.83 -16.45 -4.10
C ASP A 123 2.29 -16.04 -3.88
N SER A 124 2.56 -14.75 -3.65
CA SER A 124 3.93 -14.23 -3.54
C SER A 124 4.71 -14.84 -2.39
N ALA A 125 4.10 -14.94 -1.20
CA ALA A 125 4.77 -15.49 -0.02
C ALA A 125 5.18 -16.96 -0.23
N ALA A 126 4.31 -17.78 -0.84
CA ALA A 126 4.61 -19.18 -1.15
C ALA A 126 5.74 -19.29 -2.18
N ALA A 127 5.68 -18.51 -3.26
CA ALA A 127 6.71 -18.53 -4.30
C ALA A 127 8.08 -18.09 -3.75
N ILE A 128 8.11 -17.04 -2.92
CA ILE A 128 9.34 -16.59 -2.27
C ILE A 128 9.89 -17.63 -1.28
N ALA A 129 9.03 -18.29 -0.51
CA ALA A 129 9.42 -19.36 0.40
C ALA A 129 10.04 -20.55 -0.36
N ASP A 130 9.46 -20.92 -1.49
CA ASP A 130 9.97 -22.00 -2.35
C ASP A 130 11.36 -21.66 -2.92
N LEU A 131 11.58 -20.42 -3.36
CA LEU A 131 12.89 -19.97 -3.84
C LEU A 131 13.92 -19.95 -2.71
N ASN A 132 13.58 -19.37 -1.56
CA ASN A 132 14.46 -19.34 -0.40
C ASN A 132 14.80 -20.77 0.09
N GLY A 133 13.85 -21.71 0.00
CA GLY A 133 14.06 -23.12 0.33
C GLY A 133 15.02 -23.87 -0.62
N GLN A 134 15.27 -23.30 -1.80
CA GLN A 134 16.26 -23.79 -2.78
C GLN A 134 17.60 -23.04 -2.70
N ASP A 135 17.88 -22.36 -1.59
CA ASP A 135 19.07 -21.51 -1.38
C ASP A 135 19.20 -20.33 -2.37
N ILE A 136 18.09 -19.93 -3.01
CA ILE A 136 18.04 -18.75 -3.87
C ILE A 136 17.74 -17.53 -3.01
N LYS A 137 18.66 -16.57 -3.00
CA LYS A 137 18.45 -15.28 -2.31
C LYS A 137 17.45 -14.44 -3.09
N THR A 138 16.40 -14.01 -2.41
CA THR A 138 15.39 -13.12 -2.99
C THR A 138 15.58 -11.69 -2.49
N VAL A 139 15.70 -10.73 -3.40
CA VAL A 139 15.91 -9.32 -3.08
C VAL A 139 14.85 -8.47 -3.76
N MET A 140 14.13 -7.66 -3.00
CA MET A 140 13.16 -6.70 -3.54
C MET A 140 13.83 -5.36 -3.81
N LEU A 141 13.68 -4.85 -5.03
CA LEU A 141 14.12 -3.52 -5.46
C LEU A 141 12.90 -2.64 -5.71
N THR A 142 12.77 -1.53 -4.99
CA THR A 142 11.62 -0.63 -5.13
C THR A 142 12.00 0.83 -5.01
N GLY A 143 11.25 1.70 -5.69
CA GLY A 143 11.31 3.15 -5.50
C GLY A 143 10.52 3.64 -4.28
N ASP A 144 9.74 2.78 -3.64
CA ASP A 144 8.90 3.14 -2.50
C ASP A 144 9.73 3.52 -1.27
N ALA A 145 9.08 4.21 -0.33
CA ALA A 145 9.66 4.53 0.96
C ALA A 145 10.04 3.25 1.73
N GLU A 146 11.13 3.32 2.49
CA GLU A 146 11.69 2.18 3.22
C GLU A 146 10.67 1.46 4.10
N ALA A 147 9.79 2.20 4.77
CA ALA A 147 8.76 1.62 5.63
C ALA A 147 7.73 0.78 4.85
N SER A 148 7.27 1.27 3.68
CA SER A 148 6.36 0.51 2.80
C SER A 148 7.04 -0.72 2.22
N ALA A 149 8.30 -0.58 1.80
CA ALA A 149 9.10 -1.67 1.29
C ALA A 149 9.33 -2.77 2.35
N ASN A 150 9.66 -2.39 3.57
CA ASN A 150 9.84 -3.33 4.69
C ASN A 150 8.53 -4.03 5.08
N TYR A 151 7.39 -3.34 5.00
CA TYR A 151 6.08 -3.95 5.21
C TYR A 151 5.84 -5.08 4.20
N ILE A 152 5.96 -4.80 2.89
CA ILE A 152 5.78 -5.81 1.83
C ILE A 152 6.82 -6.93 1.94
N ALA A 153 8.07 -6.61 2.30
CA ALA A 153 9.11 -7.62 2.52
C ALA A 153 8.76 -8.61 3.63
N LYS A 154 8.19 -8.12 4.72
CA LYS A 154 7.72 -8.95 5.84
C LYS A 154 6.57 -9.85 5.41
N GLU A 155 5.62 -9.33 4.64
CA GLU A 155 4.47 -10.08 4.13
C GLU A 155 4.88 -11.18 3.13
N THR A 156 5.87 -10.89 2.28
CA THR A 156 6.31 -11.82 1.23
C THR A 156 7.43 -12.75 1.65
N GLY A 157 8.20 -12.40 2.68
CA GLY A 157 9.33 -13.20 3.16
C GLY A 157 10.59 -13.09 2.29
N VAL A 158 10.76 -12.01 1.49
CA VAL A 158 12.00 -11.78 0.72
C VAL A 158 13.19 -11.65 1.66
N SER A 159 14.36 -12.15 1.23
CA SER A 159 15.57 -12.21 2.06
C SER A 159 16.19 -10.83 2.32
N ALA A 160 16.00 -9.87 1.41
CA ALA A 160 16.53 -8.51 1.54
C ALA A 160 15.70 -7.51 0.74
N VAL A 161 15.85 -6.22 1.10
CA VAL A 161 15.17 -5.08 0.45
C VAL A 161 16.18 -4.00 0.12
N ARG A 162 15.98 -3.35 -1.03
CA ARG A 162 16.61 -2.09 -1.42
C ARG A 162 15.48 -1.14 -1.80
N ALA A 163 15.19 -0.17 -0.94
CA ALA A 163 14.11 0.80 -1.08
C ALA A 163 14.63 2.15 -1.60
N GLN A 164 13.73 3.07 -1.91
CA GLN A 164 13.99 4.45 -2.34
C GLN A 164 14.91 4.55 -3.57
N LEU A 165 14.90 3.53 -4.44
CA LEU A 165 15.74 3.49 -5.63
C LEU A 165 15.14 4.36 -6.73
N LEU A 166 15.96 5.23 -7.31
CA LEU A 166 15.62 5.87 -8.57
C LEU A 166 15.78 4.86 -9.71
N PRO A 167 15.06 5.01 -10.84
CA PRO A 167 15.16 4.07 -11.96
C PRO A 167 16.58 3.82 -12.44
N GLN A 168 17.42 4.87 -12.46
CA GLN A 168 18.83 4.79 -12.88
C GLN A 168 19.71 4.01 -11.90
N ASP A 169 19.32 3.90 -10.62
CA ASP A 169 20.13 3.24 -9.59
C ASP A 169 19.93 1.73 -9.59
N LYS A 170 18.80 1.26 -10.11
CA LYS A 170 18.45 -0.17 -10.09
C LYS A 170 19.52 -1.04 -10.77
N LEU A 171 20.09 -0.59 -11.88
CA LEU A 171 21.12 -1.37 -12.60
C LEU A 171 22.39 -1.53 -11.75
N SER A 172 22.88 -0.48 -11.12
CA SER A 172 24.06 -0.57 -10.25
C SER A 172 23.81 -1.46 -9.05
N VAL A 173 22.61 -1.39 -8.46
CA VAL A 173 22.21 -2.25 -7.33
C VAL A 173 22.17 -3.73 -7.75
N VAL A 174 21.68 -4.05 -8.94
CA VAL A 174 21.70 -5.44 -9.46
C VAL A 174 23.14 -5.93 -9.65
N GLN A 175 24.05 -5.07 -10.13
CA GLN A 175 25.47 -5.40 -10.25
C GLN A 175 26.14 -5.65 -8.90
N ASP A 176 25.78 -4.87 -7.89
CA ASP A 176 26.25 -5.07 -6.51
C ASP A 176 25.76 -6.41 -5.95
N ILE A 177 24.46 -6.72 -6.13
CA ILE A 177 23.85 -8.00 -5.73
C ILE A 177 24.55 -9.18 -6.43
N ARG A 178 24.80 -9.05 -7.73
CA ARG A 178 25.53 -10.04 -8.50
C ARG A 178 26.94 -10.27 -7.94
N SER A 179 27.62 -9.20 -7.55
CA SER A 179 28.96 -9.29 -6.98
C SER A 179 28.97 -9.93 -5.60
N GLU A 180 27.90 -9.75 -4.84
CA GLU A 180 27.76 -10.29 -3.48
C GLU A 180 27.29 -11.75 -3.46
N TYR A 181 26.31 -12.10 -4.30
CA TYR A 181 25.61 -13.39 -4.25
C TYR A 181 25.85 -14.29 -5.48
N GLY A 182 26.44 -13.78 -6.55
CA GLY A 182 26.65 -14.53 -7.79
C GLY A 182 25.60 -14.27 -8.87
N PRO A 183 25.42 -15.21 -9.82
CA PRO A 183 24.52 -15.03 -10.95
C PRO A 183 23.12 -14.63 -10.52
N THR A 184 22.58 -13.58 -11.14
CA THR A 184 21.36 -12.89 -10.70
C THR A 184 20.33 -12.84 -11.82
N MET A 185 19.11 -13.30 -11.52
CA MET A 185 17.94 -13.05 -12.34
C MET A 185 17.23 -11.80 -11.84
N PHE A 186 16.94 -10.86 -12.74
CA PHE A 186 16.08 -9.72 -12.44
C PHE A 186 14.70 -9.92 -13.07
N VAL A 187 13.64 -9.69 -12.29
CA VAL A 187 12.24 -9.76 -12.76
C VAL A 187 11.60 -8.39 -12.64
N GLY A 188 11.04 -7.87 -13.74
CA GLY A 188 10.39 -6.58 -13.80
C GLY A 188 9.30 -6.51 -14.85
N ASP A 189 8.50 -5.43 -14.83
CA ASP A 189 7.37 -5.22 -15.73
C ASP A 189 7.30 -3.80 -16.32
N GLY A 190 8.13 -2.89 -15.83
CA GLY A 190 8.11 -1.48 -16.21
C GLY A 190 9.05 -1.12 -17.38
N ILE A 191 8.71 -0.03 -18.09
CA ILE A 191 9.60 0.58 -19.11
C ILE A 191 10.97 0.91 -18.51
N ASN A 192 11.00 1.37 -17.27
CA ASN A 192 12.21 1.74 -16.56
C ASN A 192 13.08 0.54 -16.17
N ASP A 193 12.56 -0.68 -16.27
CA ASP A 193 13.27 -1.91 -15.94
C ASP A 193 14.03 -2.50 -17.13
N ALA A 194 13.77 -2.05 -18.36
CA ALA A 194 14.43 -2.56 -19.57
C ALA A 194 15.97 -2.54 -19.50
N PRO A 195 16.66 -1.48 -19.04
CA PRO A 195 18.11 -1.48 -18.89
C PRO A 195 18.60 -2.49 -17.83
N VAL A 196 17.81 -2.75 -16.81
CA VAL A 196 18.14 -3.68 -15.72
C VAL A 196 17.95 -5.11 -16.18
N LEU A 197 16.88 -5.40 -16.93
CA LEU A 197 16.62 -6.70 -17.57
C LEU A 197 17.76 -7.09 -18.48
N ALA A 198 18.19 -6.18 -19.37
CA ALA A 198 19.31 -6.42 -20.28
C ALA A 198 20.69 -6.53 -19.59
N GLY A 199 20.84 -5.95 -18.39
CA GLY A 199 22.10 -5.93 -17.63
C GLY A 199 22.23 -7.03 -16.57
N ALA A 200 21.18 -7.78 -16.27
CA ALA A 200 21.20 -8.95 -15.39
C ALA A 200 21.81 -10.18 -16.11
N ASP A 201 22.13 -11.23 -15.35
CA ASP A 201 22.55 -12.51 -15.99
C ASP A 201 21.37 -13.21 -16.67
N VAL A 202 20.16 -13.02 -16.11
CA VAL A 202 18.89 -13.41 -16.72
C VAL A 202 17.87 -12.32 -16.47
N GLY A 203 17.29 -11.77 -17.51
CA GLY A 203 16.17 -10.82 -17.46
C GLY A 203 14.84 -11.53 -17.62
N GLY A 204 13.94 -11.40 -16.66
CA GLY A 204 12.57 -11.92 -16.70
C GLY A 204 11.54 -10.81 -16.76
N ALA A 205 10.71 -10.75 -17.79
CA ALA A 205 9.63 -9.78 -17.91
C ALA A 205 8.27 -10.43 -17.68
N MET A 206 7.33 -9.64 -17.10
CA MET A 206 5.92 -10.05 -17.04
C MET A 206 5.26 -9.78 -18.38
N GLY A 207 4.49 -10.74 -18.91
CA GLY A 207 3.80 -10.61 -20.20
C GLY A 207 2.71 -9.53 -20.23
N SER A 208 2.28 -9.07 -19.06
CA SER A 208 1.43 -7.88 -18.89
C SER A 208 2.22 -6.57 -18.76
N GLY A 209 3.55 -6.64 -18.81
CA GLY A 209 4.43 -5.49 -18.68
C GLY A 209 4.52 -4.65 -19.96
N ALA A 210 5.38 -3.62 -19.90
CA ALA A 210 5.63 -2.75 -21.03
C ALA A 210 6.40 -3.46 -22.15
N ASP A 211 6.10 -3.15 -23.41
CA ASP A 211 6.76 -3.73 -24.58
C ASP A 211 8.28 -3.65 -24.50
N ALA A 212 8.81 -2.50 -24.05
CA ALA A 212 10.28 -2.33 -23.88
C ALA A 212 10.89 -3.29 -22.85
N ALA A 213 10.16 -3.66 -21.80
CA ALA A 213 10.59 -4.66 -20.82
C ALA A 213 10.58 -6.07 -21.44
N ILE A 214 9.52 -6.38 -22.20
CA ILE A 214 9.38 -7.66 -22.90
C ILE A 214 10.52 -7.85 -23.92
N GLU A 215 10.83 -6.81 -24.71
CA GLU A 215 11.92 -6.86 -25.70
C GLU A 215 13.31 -7.00 -25.08
N ALA A 216 13.51 -6.47 -23.87
CA ALA A 216 14.81 -6.52 -23.16
C ALA A 216 15.04 -7.81 -22.37
N ALA A 217 14.02 -8.65 -22.20
CA ALA A 217 14.06 -9.82 -21.33
C ALA A 217 14.50 -11.09 -22.09
N ASP A 218 15.20 -11.98 -21.37
CA ASP A 218 15.53 -13.32 -21.86
C ASP A 218 14.35 -14.29 -21.72
N VAL A 219 13.48 -14.05 -20.72
CA VAL A 219 12.32 -14.87 -20.39
C VAL A 219 11.10 -13.98 -20.19
N VAL A 220 9.94 -14.39 -20.73
CA VAL A 220 8.68 -13.70 -20.54
C VAL A 220 7.68 -14.61 -19.85
N PHE A 221 7.18 -14.18 -18.70
CA PHE A 221 6.13 -14.85 -17.94
C PHE A 221 4.76 -14.44 -18.46
N MET A 222 4.13 -15.28 -19.30
CA MET A 222 2.89 -14.96 -20.01
C MET A 222 1.64 -14.87 -19.11
N ARG A 223 1.69 -15.47 -17.92
CA ARG A 223 0.61 -15.39 -16.92
C ARG A 223 1.19 -14.86 -15.62
N PRO A 224 0.57 -13.85 -15.02
CA PRO A 224 0.84 -13.52 -13.64
C PRO A 224 0.31 -14.67 -12.79
N SER A 225 1.19 -15.45 -12.22
CA SER A 225 0.84 -16.48 -11.22
C SER A 225 0.74 -15.85 -9.88
#